data_f89d8feb6d5a325af6549d79a86d268e
#
_entry.id   f89d8feb6d5a325af6549d79a86d268e
#
_cell.length_a   1.000
_cell.length_b   1.000
_cell.length_c   1.000
_cell.angle_alpha   90.00
_cell.angle_beta   90.00
_cell.angle_gamma   90.00
#
_symmetry.space_group_name_H-M   'P 1'
#
loop_
_entity.id
_entity.type
_entity.pdbx_description
1 polymer ?
#
loop_
_entity_poly.entity_id
_entity_poly.type
_entity_poly.pdbx_seq_one_letter_code
_entity_poly.pdbx_strand_id
1 'polypeptide(L)'
;MTRDARFSVGDFRVDPARNIVAGPEGEVQLEPKIMDVLCLLAQHPGEVLSREMVIDEVWGRAFGADESLTRAISRLRKLFGDARTPAQVIETISKRGYRMIAPVSLDLPTTADEPVTTKRPGRRWLLLLPILLALAASAFFYLHRPPAAGAEGLSVLVRPFETVGSNNGVAAHTLTDQVAVALSRASLLHVRKSGTDAEGNGLAYAIRGSVQPLGKGVRVTVEITDPHSGESLWGGNFDRPQGLGPAGEDELVSAIAGEIDNRLLGFAKTAIKRKPPLEMRPWELTLLATWVPGSDEVFLRPHTADATWPQRRALALDPNYAPAHASLAQALAYYAMFTRGAPVEQMRHEAAHHARLAKALAPYDAGVLYALSSYYRLVGDRPAAEAMLHRVLAVQPDHPVAPIDLIFVDGLCSVRGAAAATALGKTVDQLSPDNPLRPVALSHLADVELGRGEFAAAADAAARSHDIVHQTWSGMTLAAALAEQGRDADARRISHETKVEWPGLDWTRFAATMMPAWCLGGPDQARVAASFRKLGALETGRAR
;
A
#
# COMPACT_ATOMS: atom_id res chain seq x y z
N MET A 1 7.32 -23.76 10.82
CA MET A 1 7.50 -23.76 12.29
C MET A 1 7.72 -22.31 12.69
N THR A 2 6.89 -21.78 13.59
CA THR A 2 7.12 -20.43 14.12
C THR A 2 8.32 -20.46 15.09
N ARG A 3 9.05 -19.35 15.23
CA ARG A 3 10.17 -19.19 16.17
C ARG A 3 9.83 -19.52 17.64
N ASP A 4 8.55 -19.72 17.95
CA ASP A 4 8.03 -19.98 19.30
C ASP A 4 7.82 -21.46 19.61
N ALA A 5 7.93 -22.36 18.64
CA ALA A 5 7.71 -23.78 18.84
C ALA A 5 9.02 -24.48 19.24
N ARG A 6 9.04 -25.08 20.43
CA ARG A 6 10.14 -25.97 20.86
C ARG A 6 10.10 -27.26 20.06
N PHE A 7 11.26 -27.76 19.73
CA PHE A 7 11.40 -29.03 19.00
C PHE A 7 12.67 -29.77 19.43
N SER A 8 12.75 -31.06 19.10
CA SER A 8 13.91 -31.85 19.35
C SER A 8 14.58 -32.30 18.05
N VAL A 9 15.91 -32.32 18.02
CA VAL A 9 16.74 -32.85 16.93
C VAL A 9 17.57 -34.00 17.52
N GLY A 10 17.18 -35.25 17.28
CA GLY A 10 17.74 -36.39 17.99
C GLY A 10 17.56 -36.20 19.49
N ASP A 11 18.66 -36.32 20.26
CA ASP A 11 18.68 -36.18 21.71
C ASP A 11 18.76 -34.72 22.21
N PHE A 12 18.75 -33.74 21.31
CA PHE A 12 18.87 -32.31 21.64
C PHE A 12 17.53 -31.60 21.60
N ARG A 13 17.20 -30.87 22.68
CA ARG A 13 16.02 -29.99 22.74
C ARG A 13 16.39 -28.59 22.32
N VAL A 14 15.60 -28.02 21.43
CA VAL A 14 15.83 -26.68 20.88
C VAL A 14 14.70 -25.73 21.33
N ASP A 15 15.10 -24.64 21.96
CA ASP A 15 14.22 -23.51 22.31
C ASP A 15 14.61 -22.29 21.47
N PRO A 16 13.97 -22.09 20.31
CA PRO A 16 14.33 -21.01 19.41
C PRO A 16 14.07 -19.61 19.99
N ALA A 17 13.03 -19.46 20.82
CA ALA A 17 12.69 -18.18 21.44
C ALA A 17 13.81 -17.66 22.37
N ARG A 18 14.53 -18.59 23.00
CA ARG A 18 15.65 -18.27 23.90
C ARG A 18 17.02 -18.41 23.23
N ASN A 19 17.08 -18.89 21.98
CA ASN A 19 18.30 -19.28 21.29
C ASN A 19 19.13 -20.33 22.07
N ILE A 20 18.47 -21.29 22.73
CA ILE A 20 19.11 -22.31 23.56
C ILE A 20 18.92 -23.70 22.94
N VAL A 21 19.98 -24.50 22.97
CA VAL A 21 19.97 -25.93 22.66
C VAL A 21 20.44 -26.67 23.89
N ALA A 22 19.58 -27.54 24.44
CA ALA A 22 19.89 -28.41 25.57
C ALA A 22 20.20 -29.80 25.05
N GLY A 23 21.38 -30.30 25.36
CA GLY A 23 21.88 -31.64 25.01
C GLY A 23 22.43 -32.38 26.21
N PRO A 24 22.99 -33.58 26.01
CA PRO A 24 23.55 -34.43 27.09
C PRO A 24 24.64 -33.73 27.93
N GLU A 25 25.36 -32.80 27.36
CA GLU A 25 26.45 -32.06 28.01
C GLU A 25 26.01 -30.73 28.64
N GLY A 26 24.72 -30.41 28.61
CA GLY A 26 24.14 -29.18 29.16
C GLY A 26 23.47 -28.26 28.12
N GLU A 27 23.18 -27.04 28.54
CA GLU A 27 22.57 -26.00 27.70
C GLU A 27 23.64 -25.13 27.04
N VAL A 28 23.48 -24.89 25.74
CA VAL A 28 24.33 -23.99 24.94
C VAL A 28 23.50 -22.92 24.30
N GLN A 29 23.90 -21.67 24.49
CA GLN A 29 23.29 -20.54 23.80
C GLN A 29 23.93 -20.34 22.43
N LEU A 30 23.10 -20.24 21.40
CA LEU A 30 23.50 -19.97 20.02
C LEU A 30 23.34 -18.51 19.64
N GLU A 31 24.13 -18.05 18.69
CA GLU A 31 23.88 -16.77 18.03
C GLU A 31 22.56 -16.83 17.25
N PRO A 32 21.77 -15.73 17.21
CA PRO A 32 20.45 -15.73 16.55
C PRO A 32 20.46 -16.26 15.11
N LYS A 33 21.47 -15.91 14.31
CA LYS A 33 21.60 -16.38 12.93
C LYS A 33 21.92 -17.86 12.80
N ILE A 34 22.64 -18.42 13.76
CA ILE A 34 22.94 -19.87 13.81
C ILE A 34 21.67 -20.63 14.21
N MET A 35 20.86 -20.08 15.11
CA MET A 35 19.57 -20.63 15.46
C MET A 35 18.60 -20.57 14.27
N ASP A 36 18.60 -19.49 13.49
CA ASP A 36 17.79 -19.38 12.28
C ASP A 36 18.13 -20.47 11.25
N VAL A 37 19.42 -20.76 11.04
CA VAL A 37 19.86 -21.86 10.18
C VAL A 37 19.37 -23.21 10.71
N LEU A 38 19.47 -23.45 12.02
CA LEU A 38 19.00 -24.68 12.65
C LEU A 38 17.49 -24.84 12.47
N CYS A 39 16.71 -23.79 12.72
CA CYS A 39 15.26 -23.80 12.55
C CYS A 39 14.86 -24.07 11.09
N LEU A 40 15.55 -23.46 10.14
CA LEU A 40 15.27 -23.65 8.73
C LEU A 40 15.55 -25.09 8.28
N LEU A 41 16.67 -25.66 8.68
CA LEU A 41 17.00 -27.07 8.39
C LEU A 41 16.00 -28.04 9.06
N ALA A 42 15.55 -27.74 10.29
CA ALA A 42 14.59 -28.54 11.03
C ALA A 42 13.16 -28.45 10.48
N GLN A 43 12.82 -27.40 9.73
CA GLN A 43 11.55 -27.27 9.02
C GLN A 43 11.47 -28.16 7.79
N HIS A 44 12.61 -28.56 7.23
CA HIS A 44 12.73 -29.37 6.02
C HIS A 44 13.56 -30.65 6.28
N PRO A 45 13.12 -31.53 7.19
CA PRO A 45 13.87 -32.74 7.54
C PRO A 45 13.92 -33.69 6.33
N GLY A 46 15.10 -34.14 5.99
CA GLY A 46 15.34 -35.02 4.85
C GLY A 46 15.46 -34.35 3.50
N GLU A 47 15.09 -33.06 3.38
CA GLU A 47 15.20 -32.29 2.13
C GLU A 47 16.59 -31.65 2.00
N VAL A 48 17.04 -31.48 0.74
CA VAL A 48 18.29 -30.78 0.43
C VAL A 48 18.00 -29.32 0.19
N LEU A 49 18.41 -28.46 1.11
CA LEU A 49 18.32 -27.00 0.96
C LEU A 49 19.58 -26.47 0.28
N SER A 50 19.41 -25.70 -0.80
CA SER A 50 20.56 -25.12 -1.50
C SER A 50 21.25 -24.06 -0.64
N ARG A 51 22.55 -23.81 -0.91
CA ARG A 51 23.29 -22.78 -0.17
C ARG A 51 22.66 -21.40 -0.36
N GLU A 52 22.25 -21.10 -1.58
CA GLU A 52 21.60 -19.85 -1.96
C GLU A 52 20.27 -19.67 -1.20
N MET A 53 19.46 -20.72 -1.12
CA MET A 53 18.19 -20.69 -0.37
C MET A 53 18.41 -20.41 1.12
N VAL A 54 19.36 -21.09 1.76
CA VAL A 54 19.66 -20.87 3.19
C VAL A 54 20.22 -19.48 3.44
N ILE A 55 21.05 -18.97 2.53
CA ILE A 55 21.60 -17.61 2.61
C ILE A 55 20.49 -16.57 2.46
N ASP A 56 19.66 -16.71 1.44
CA ASP A 56 18.57 -15.76 1.16
C ASP A 56 17.57 -15.71 2.32
N GLU A 57 17.21 -16.86 2.90
CA GLU A 57 16.23 -16.95 3.98
C GLU A 57 16.78 -16.39 5.31
N VAL A 58 18.05 -16.64 5.62
CA VAL A 58 18.63 -16.29 6.93
C VAL A 58 19.30 -14.91 6.93
N TRP A 59 20.03 -14.55 5.89
CA TRP A 59 20.79 -13.28 5.82
C TRP A 59 20.31 -12.31 4.76
N GLY A 60 19.39 -12.73 3.88
CA GLY A 60 19.15 -11.98 2.64
C GLY A 60 20.42 -11.95 1.78
N ARG A 61 20.55 -10.99 0.89
CA ARG A 61 21.73 -10.83 0.00
C ARG A 61 22.87 -10.03 0.65
N ALA A 62 23.14 -10.26 1.93
CA ALA A 62 24.24 -9.57 2.62
C ALA A 62 25.59 -10.03 2.10
N PHE A 63 26.51 -9.09 1.93
CA PHE A 63 27.89 -9.39 1.53
C PHE A 63 28.59 -10.27 2.60
N GLY A 64 29.24 -11.38 2.19
CA GLY A 64 29.89 -12.31 3.13
C GLY A 64 28.98 -13.36 3.76
N ALA A 65 27.72 -13.49 3.34
CA ALA A 65 26.76 -14.46 3.88
C ALA A 65 27.18 -15.93 3.64
N ASP A 66 27.91 -16.21 2.57
CA ASP A 66 28.39 -17.56 2.26
C ASP A 66 29.42 -18.09 3.30
N GLU A 67 30.35 -17.24 3.74
CA GLU A 67 31.27 -17.55 4.83
C GLU A 67 30.53 -17.71 6.16
N SER A 68 29.52 -16.86 6.40
CA SER A 68 28.68 -16.90 7.59
C SER A 68 27.88 -18.21 7.68
N LEU A 69 27.32 -18.68 6.55
CA LEU A 69 26.65 -19.98 6.47
C LEU A 69 27.62 -21.15 6.76
N THR A 70 28.81 -21.12 6.16
CA THR A 70 29.82 -22.15 6.39
C THR A 70 30.22 -22.23 7.87
N ARG A 71 30.39 -21.09 8.52
CA ARG A 71 30.69 -20.97 9.96
C ARG A 71 29.53 -21.48 10.83
N ALA A 72 28.28 -21.12 10.46
CA ALA A 72 27.08 -21.57 11.15
C ALA A 72 26.94 -23.11 11.12
N ILE A 73 27.08 -23.73 9.95
CA ILE A 73 27.04 -25.21 9.81
C ILE A 73 28.15 -25.89 10.63
N SER A 74 29.37 -25.35 10.60
CA SER A 74 30.48 -25.86 11.40
C SER A 74 30.18 -25.81 12.91
N ARG A 75 29.58 -24.69 13.37
CA ARG A 75 29.21 -24.52 14.78
C ARG A 75 28.09 -25.48 15.20
N LEU A 76 27.09 -25.69 14.36
CA LEU A 76 26.00 -26.64 14.61
C LEU A 76 26.51 -28.08 14.67
N ARG A 77 27.38 -28.49 13.74
CA ARG A 77 28.00 -29.82 13.78
C ARG A 77 28.82 -30.06 15.05
N LYS A 78 29.59 -29.07 15.48
CA LYS A 78 30.34 -29.15 16.74
C LYS A 78 29.39 -29.29 17.94
N LEU A 79 28.28 -28.58 17.97
CA LEU A 79 27.26 -28.64 19.01
C LEU A 79 26.63 -30.04 19.11
N PHE A 80 26.27 -30.63 17.96
CA PHE A 80 25.65 -31.95 17.88
C PHE A 80 26.63 -33.11 17.95
N GLY A 81 27.94 -32.85 18.14
CA GLY A 81 28.95 -33.88 18.10
C GLY A 81 29.12 -34.53 16.71
N ASP A 82 28.61 -33.89 15.66
CA ASP A 82 28.55 -34.40 14.28
C ASP A 82 29.85 -34.11 13.49
N ALA A 83 31.00 -34.26 14.15
CA ALA A 83 32.31 -34.03 13.54
C ALA A 83 32.86 -35.27 12.79
N ARG A 84 32.11 -36.38 12.78
CA ARG A 84 32.53 -37.66 12.18
C ARG A 84 31.93 -37.88 10.80
N THR A 85 32.60 -38.64 9.96
CA THR A 85 32.09 -39.09 8.66
C THR A 85 31.73 -40.58 8.78
N PRO A 86 30.47 -41.01 8.46
CA PRO A 86 29.38 -40.19 7.87
C PRO A 86 28.70 -39.29 8.88
N ALA A 87 28.17 -38.12 8.39
CA ALA A 87 27.39 -37.19 9.18
C ALA A 87 26.14 -37.87 9.75
N GLN A 88 25.76 -37.52 11.00
CA GLN A 88 24.59 -38.10 11.68
C GLN A 88 23.44 -37.09 11.86
N VAL A 89 23.71 -35.78 11.80
CA VAL A 89 22.71 -34.74 12.03
C VAL A 89 22.56 -33.84 10.82
N ILE A 90 23.66 -33.24 10.31
CA ILE A 90 23.63 -32.34 9.16
C ILE A 90 24.59 -32.86 8.10
N GLU A 91 24.05 -33.31 6.98
CA GLU A 91 24.82 -33.79 5.84
C GLU A 91 25.10 -32.67 4.84
N THR A 92 26.32 -32.67 4.26
CA THR A 92 26.64 -31.82 3.10
C THR A 92 26.46 -32.62 1.82
N ILE A 93 25.57 -32.15 0.95
CA ILE A 93 25.42 -32.71 -0.40
C ILE A 93 26.28 -31.86 -1.35
N SER A 94 27.37 -32.46 -1.85
CA SER A 94 28.36 -31.78 -2.68
C SER A 94 27.70 -31.02 -3.85
N LYS A 95 28.04 -29.74 -3.99
CA LYS A 95 27.50 -28.81 -5.02
C LYS A 95 25.99 -28.55 -4.96
N ARG A 96 25.27 -29.05 -3.94
CA ARG A 96 23.80 -28.92 -3.85
C ARG A 96 23.33 -28.23 -2.57
N GLY A 97 24.04 -28.39 -1.44
CA GLY A 97 23.65 -27.71 -0.19
C GLY A 97 23.74 -28.59 1.06
N TYR A 98 22.81 -28.41 1.98
CA TYR A 98 22.78 -29.08 3.28
C TYR A 98 21.44 -29.79 3.51
N ARG A 99 21.46 -30.89 4.26
CA ARG A 99 20.28 -31.68 4.61
C ARG A 99 20.30 -32.06 6.08
N MET A 100 19.19 -31.86 6.79
CA MET A 100 18.97 -32.40 8.13
C MET A 100 18.60 -33.87 8.00
N ILE A 101 19.41 -34.76 8.58
CA ILE A 101 19.17 -36.22 8.54
C ILE A 101 18.73 -36.78 9.90
N ALA A 102 19.00 -36.06 11.00
CA ALA A 102 18.47 -36.42 12.30
C ALA A 102 16.94 -36.27 12.36
N PRO A 103 16.26 -37.15 13.12
CA PRO A 103 14.83 -37.03 13.31
C PRO A 103 14.50 -35.72 14.06
N VAL A 104 13.49 -34.99 13.57
CA VAL A 104 12.96 -33.77 14.19
C VAL A 104 11.58 -34.09 14.73
N SER A 105 11.34 -33.82 16.01
CA SER A 105 10.02 -33.95 16.64
C SER A 105 9.61 -32.65 17.32
N LEU A 106 8.32 -32.30 17.21
CA LEU A 106 7.74 -31.18 17.95
C LEU A 106 7.48 -31.61 19.38
N ASP A 107 7.99 -30.87 20.35
CA ASP A 107 7.66 -31.07 21.76
C ASP A 107 6.21 -30.55 21.98
N LEU A 108 5.23 -31.45 21.77
CA LEU A 108 3.88 -31.23 22.30
C LEU A 108 3.95 -31.44 23.83
N PRO A 109 3.30 -30.60 24.63
CA PRO A 109 3.26 -30.81 26.08
C PRO A 109 2.53 -32.11 26.40
N THR A 110 3.28 -33.14 26.61
CA THR A 110 2.75 -34.42 27.08
C THR A 110 2.67 -34.36 28.60
N THR A 111 1.46 -34.32 29.10
CA THR A 111 1.16 -34.66 30.51
C THR A 111 1.37 -36.16 30.69
N ALA A 112 2.40 -36.55 31.38
CA ALA A 112 2.47 -37.86 31.98
C ALA A 112 3.22 -37.77 33.30
N ASP A 113 2.45 -38.08 34.34
CA ASP A 113 2.87 -38.28 35.74
C ASP A 113 3.88 -39.42 35.90
N GLU A 114 4.77 -39.26 36.89
CA GLU A 114 4.92 -40.27 37.91
C GLU A 114 5.46 -39.70 39.25
N PRO A 115 5.14 -40.30 40.38
CA PRO A 115 5.00 -39.57 41.64
C PRO A 115 6.26 -39.73 42.52
N VAL A 116 6.76 -38.63 43.04
CA VAL A 116 7.67 -38.65 44.21
C VAL A 116 6.91 -38.11 45.42
N THR A 117 6.65 -39.01 46.34
CA THR A 117 6.06 -38.72 47.64
C THR A 117 7.01 -37.88 48.49
N THR A 118 6.61 -36.67 48.86
CA THR A 118 7.08 -35.99 50.08
C THR A 118 5.97 -35.17 50.69
N LYS A 119 5.94 -35.18 52.02
CA LYS A 119 4.99 -34.72 53.01
C LYS A 119 4.38 -33.34 52.75
N ARG A 120 3.04 -33.26 52.89
CA ARG A 120 2.21 -32.05 52.85
C ARG A 120 2.49 -31.08 54.00
N PRO A 121 2.54 -29.79 53.72
CA PRO A 121 1.93 -28.82 54.62
C PRO A 121 0.77 -28.08 53.90
N GLY A 122 -0.28 -27.87 54.70
CA GLY A 122 -1.38 -26.92 54.63
C GLY A 122 -2.00 -26.49 53.29
N ARG A 123 -3.10 -27.16 52.94
CA ARG A 123 -3.95 -27.03 51.73
C ARG A 123 -4.64 -25.67 51.49
N ARG A 124 -4.29 -24.59 52.17
CA ARG A 124 -4.95 -23.28 52.00
C ARG A 124 -4.23 -22.32 51.05
N TRP A 125 -2.98 -22.57 50.66
CA TRP A 125 -2.22 -21.72 49.76
C TRP A 125 -2.41 -22.08 48.27
N LEU A 126 -2.87 -23.29 47.97
CA LEU A 126 -3.07 -23.77 46.58
C LEU A 126 -4.27 -23.11 45.88
N LEU A 127 -5.17 -22.44 46.63
CA LEU A 127 -6.31 -21.71 46.06
C LEU A 127 -5.96 -20.25 45.68
N LEU A 128 -4.82 -19.72 46.15
CA LEU A 128 -4.38 -18.37 45.85
C LEU A 128 -3.40 -18.31 44.63
N LEU A 129 -2.75 -19.43 44.30
CA LEU A 129 -1.80 -19.51 43.22
C LEU A 129 -2.41 -19.22 41.82
N PRO A 130 -3.59 -19.80 41.44
CA PRO A 130 -4.21 -19.48 40.17
C PRO A 130 -4.74 -18.03 40.12
N ILE A 131 -5.14 -17.45 41.25
CA ILE A 131 -5.57 -16.03 41.32
C ILE A 131 -4.35 -15.11 41.17
N LEU A 132 -3.24 -15.42 41.81
CA LEU A 132 -1.97 -14.71 41.66
C LEU A 132 -1.38 -14.84 40.24
N LEU A 133 -1.47 -16.03 39.64
CA LEU A 133 -1.08 -16.26 38.23
C LEU A 133 -2.00 -15.53 37.25
N ALA A 134 -3.31 -15.51 37.49
CA ALA A 134 -4.26 -14.74 36.68
C ALA A 134 -4.05 -13.22 36.84
N LEU A 135 -3.76 -12.74 38.04
CA LEU A 135 -3.42 -11.34 38.30
C LEU A 135 -2.04 -10.97 37.70
N ALA A 136 -1.06 -11.86 37.80
CA ALA A 136 0.25 -11.66 37.18
C ALA A 136 0.17 -11.72 35.65
N ALA A 137 -0.61 -12.62 35.08
CA ALA A 137 -0.89 -12.68 33.64
C ALA A 137 -1.69 -11.44 33.18
N SER A 138 -2.69 -11.00 33.96
CA SER A 138 -3.42 -9.75 33.66
C SER A 138 -2.54 -8.53 33.79
N ALA A 139 -1.69 -8.45 34.80
CA ALA A 139 -0.71 -7.38 34.98
C ALA A 139 0.36 -7.43 33.89
N PHE A 140 0.84 -8.62 33.52
CA PHE A 140 1.75 -8.82 32.41
C PHE A 140 1.12 -8.38 31.09
N PHE A 141 -0.12 -8.78 30.81
CA PHE A 141 -0.90 -8.32 29.65
C PHE A 141 -1.20 -6.83 29.69
N TYR A 142 -1.40 -6.26 30.88
CA TYR A 142 -1.65 -4.82 31.05
C TYR A 142 -0.38 -4.00 30.92
N LEU A 143 0.76 -4.48 31.45
CA LEU A 143 2.08 -3.83 31.40
C LEU A 143 2.79 -4.04 30.06
N HIS A 144 2.49 -5.13 29.37
CA HIS A 144 3.01 -5.45 28.02
C HIS A 144 1.95 -5.28 26.94
N ARG A 145 0.80 -4.64 27.26
CA ARG A 145 0.00 -4.09 26.19
C ARG A 145 0.94 -3.20 25.40
N PRO A 146 1.17 -3.49 24.09
CA PRO A 146 1.79 -2.47 23.25
C PRO A 146 0.99 -1.20 23.52
N PRO A 147 1.63 -0.03 23.72
CA PRO A 147 0.91 1.22 23.93
C PRO A 147 -0.17 1.21 22.86
N ALA A 148 -1.43 1.41 23.28
CA ALA A 148 -2.57 1.38 22.36
C ALA A 148 -2.11 2.22 21.19
N ALA A 149 -1.89 1.58 20.03
CA ALA A 149 -1.25 2.20 18.90
C ALA A 149 -2.00 3.49 18.70
N GLY A 150 -1.37 4.61 19.04
CA GLY A 150 -2.01 5.92 18.99
C GLY A 150 -2.54 6.00 17.59
N ALA A 151 -3.83 6.24 17.42
CA ALA A 151 -4.63 6.03 16.24
C ALA A 151 -3.77 6.02 14.96
N GLU A 152 -3.70 4.87 14.26
CA GLU A 152 -2.89 4.71 13.05
C GLU A 152 -3.54 5.50 11.92
N GLY A 153 -3.48 6.83 11.99
CA GLY A 153 -4.11 7.70 11.03
C GLY A 153 -4.27 9.13 11.54
N LEU A 154 -5.12 9.88 10.87
CA LEU A 154 -5.40 11.28 11.10
C LEU A 154 -6.65 11.44 11.97
N SER A 155 -6.51 12.06 13.13
CA SER A 155 -7.64 12.45 13.97
C SER A 155 -8.30 13.72 13.41
N VAL A 156 -9.56 13.61 13.05
CA VAL A 156 -10.34 14.69 12.42
C VAL A 156 -11.57 15.00 13.26
N LEU A 157 -11.77 16.27 13.62
CA LEU A 157 -12.96 16.73 14.31
C LEU A 157 -13.96 17.31 13.31
N VAL A 158 -15.15 16.73 13.21
CA VAL A 158 -16.25 17.31 12.44
C VAL A 158 -17.15 18.10 13.40
N ARG A 159 -17.19 19.42 13.20
CA ARG A 159 -18.05 20.33 13.94
C ARG A 159 -19.43 20.39 13.30
N PRO A 160 -20.51 20.65 14.08
CA PRO A 160 -21.85 20.85 13.53
C PRO A 160 -21.84 21.96 12.48
N PHE A 161 -22.45 21.69 11.33
CA PHE A 161 -22.61 22.71 10.29
C PHE A 161 -23.68 23.71 10.71
N GLU A 162 -23.46 24.97 10.40
CA GLU A 162 -24.35 26.06 10.75
C GLU A 162 -25.40 26.28 9.65
N THR A 163 -26.62 26.63 10.05
CA THR A 163 -27.66 27.04 9.10
C THR A 163 -27.65 28.56 8.97
N VAL A 164 -27.45 29.06 7.74
CA VAL A 164 -27.48 30.50 7.44
C VAL A 164 -28.77 30.82 6.68
N GLY A 165 -29.62 31.65 7.28
CA GLY A 165 -30.92 32.03 6.70
C GLY A 165 -32.06 31.04 7.03
N SER A 166 -33.20 31.17 6.28
CA SER A 166 -34.34 30.26 6.46
C SER A 166 -34.05 28.89 5.86
N ASN A 167 -34.33 27.83 6.61
CA ASN A 167 -34.04 26.46 6.25
C ASN A 167 -34.85 25.96 5.03
N ASN A 168 -34.20 25.60 3.95
CA ASN A 168 -34.82 25.05 2.74
C ASN A 168 -34.69 23.51 2.68
N GLY A 169 -35.01 22.83 3.76
CA GLY A 169 -35.24 21.38 3.77
C GLY A 169 -34.06 20.49 4.06
N VAL A 170 -32.82 21.00 4.11
CA VAL A 170 -31.65 20.23 4.57
C VAL A 170 -31.30 20.66 5.99
N ALA A 171 -31.47 19.79 6.93
CA ALA A 171 -31.02 20.05 8.29
C ALA A 171 -29.49 19.99 8.35
N ALA A 172 -28.83 21.11 8.66
CA ALA A 172 -27.38 21.20 8.69
C ALA A 172 -26.74 20.11 9.60
N HIS A 173 -27.41 19.74 10.69
CA HIS A 173 -26.94 18.66 11.56
C HIS A 173 -27.01 17.27 10.88
N THR A 174 -28.06 17.00 10.07
CA THR A 174 -28.16 15.74 9.31
C THR A 174 -27.02 15.64 8.31
N LEU A 175 -26.74 16.72 7.58
CA LEU A 175 -25.61 16.78 6.65
C LEU A 175 -24.27 16.59 7.38
N THR A 176 -24.11 17.20 8.56
CA THR A 176 -22.91 16.99 9.40
C THR A 176 -22.72 15.52 9.73
N ASP A 177 -23.80 14.84 10.15
CA ASP A 177 -23.76 13.43 10.52
C ASP A 177 -23.45 12.52 9.34
N GLN A 178 -24.06 12.80 8.19
CA GLN A 178 -23.80 12.05 6.95
C GLN A 178 -22.36 12.23 6.47
N VAL A 179 -21.83 13.46 6.46
CA VAL A 179 -20.42 13.73 6.10
C VAL A 179 -19.47 13.05 7.08
N ALA A 180 -19.73 13.10 8.39
CA ALA A 180 -18.90 12.42 9.37
C ALA A 180 -18.92 10.89 9.19
N VAL A 181 -20.08 10.30 8.88
CA VAL A 181 -20.20 8.86 8.57
C VAL A 181 -19.45 8.53 7.28
N ALA A 182 -19.59 9.34 6.24
CA ALA A 182 -18.86 9.16 4.98
C ALA A 182 -17.35 9.17 5.21
N LEU A 183 -16.82 10.19 5.87
CA LEU A 183 -15.39 10.30 6.20
C LEU A 183 -14.88 9.15 7.08
N SER A 184 -15.72 8.59 7.96
CA SER A 184 -15.32 7.46 8.81
C SER A 184 -15.05 6.14 8.06
N ARG A 185 -15.43 6.06 6.78
CA ARG A 185 -15.15 4.92 5.89
C ARG A 185 -13.74 4.97 5.29
N ALA A 186 -13.12 6.16 5.29
CA ALA A 186 -11.75 6.32 4.80
C ALA A 186 -10.76 5.70 5.81
N SER A 187 -9.91 4.79 5.33
CA SER A 187 -9.06 3.93 6.18
C SER A 187 -8.10 4.67 7.10
N LEU A 188 -7.66 5.87 6.70
CA LEU A 188 -6.70 6.67 7.46
C LEU A 188 -7.35 7.76 8.33
N LEU A 189 -8.68 7.94 8.30
CA LEU A 189 -9.36 8.99 9.03
C LEU A 189 -10.02 8.47 10.30
N HIS A 190 -9.65 9.05 11.45
CA HIS A 190 -10.31 8.81 12.74
C HIS A 190 -11.22 9.99 13.05
N VAL A 191 -12.47 9.86 12.65
CA VAL A 191 -13.48 10.93 12.75
C VAL A 191 -14.05 11.00 14.15
N ARG A 192 -14.02 12.20 14.75
CA ARG A 192 -14.66 12.55 16.02
C ARG A 192 -15.73 13.61 15.78
N LYS A 193 -16.84 13.54 16.52
CA LYS A 193 -17.87 14.59 16.51
C LYS A 193 -17.70 15.50 17.72
N SER A 194 -18.02 16.78 17.57
CA SER A 194 -18.05 17.75 18.68
C SER A 194 -19.07 17.32 19.75
N GLY A 195 -18.73 17.54 21.05
CA GLY A 195 -19.61 17.16 22.17
C GLY A 195 -19.18 15.90 22.93
N THR A 196 -18.20 15.16 22.46
CA THR A 196 -17.41 14.23 23.29
C THR A 196 -16.21 15.00 23.85
N ASP A 197 -15.56 14.55 24.93
CA ASP A 197 -14.33 15.17 25.53
C ASP A 197 -13.15 15.28 24.53
N ALA A 198 -13.45 15.54 23.27
CA ALA A 198 -12.62 15.42 22.08
C ALA A 198 -11.80 16.67 21.75
N GLU A 199 -11.89 17.74 22.55
CA GLU A 199 -11.07 18.94 22.39
C GLU A 199 -9.65 18.79 22.99
N GLY A 200 -9.26 17.52 23.28
CA GLY A 200 -7.95 17.18 23.85
C GLY A 200 -6.84 17.04 22.80
N ASN A 201 -5.60 17.06 23.26
CA ASN A 201 -4.38 16.84 22.49
C ASN A 201 -4.47 15.65 21.53
N GLY A 202 -4.18 15.86 20.25
CA GLY A 202 -4.06 14.82 19.23
C GLY A 202 -4.98 14.97 18.02
N LEU A 203 -5.73 16.07 17.88
CA LEU A 203 -6.44 16.41 16.65
C LEU A 203 -5.43 16.93 15.60
N ALA A 204 -5.53 16.39 14.39
CA ALA A 204 -4.73 16.89 13.28
C ALA A 204 -5.46 17.98 12.51
N TYR A 205 -6.81 17.86 12.35
CA TYR A 205 -7.63 18.79 11.58
C TYR A 205 -9.02 18.94 12.17
N ALA A 206 -9.66 20.09 11.93
CA ALA A 206 -11.06 20.32 12.22
C ALA A 206 -11.81 20.74 10.94
N ILE A 207 -13.02 20.21 10.80
CA ILE A 207 -13.92 20.50 9.68
C ILE A 207 -15.10 21.29 10.23
N ARG A 208 -15.43 22.39 9.60
CA ARG A 208 -16.62 23.18 9.85
C ARG A 208 -17.32 23.50 8.54
N GLY A 209 -18.60 23.83 8.58
CA GLY A 209 -19.33 24.21 7.39
C GLY A 209 -20.59 24.99 7.70
N SER A 210 -21.21 25.49 6.64
CA SER A 210 -22.50 26.17 6.71
C SER A 210 -23.37 25.78 5.52
N VAL A 211 -24.68 25.76 5.76
CA VAL A 211 -25.71 25.51 4.74
C VAL A 211 -26.56 26.76 4.58
N GLN A 212 -26.61 27.24 3.35
CA GLN A 212 -27.40 28.45 3.03
C GLN A 212 -28.26 28.24 1.78
N PRO A 213 -29.41 28.92 1.66
CA PRO A 213 -30.22 28.86 0.46
C PRO A 213 -29.50 29.40 -0.78
N LEU A 214 -29.68 28.73 -1.92
CA LEU A 214 -29.18 29.16 -3.23
C LEU A 214 -30.33 29.03 -4.24
N GLY A 215 -31.13 30.08 -4.39
CA GLY A 215 -32.34 30.03 -5.21
C GLY A 215 -33.34 28.99 -4.69
N LYS A 216 -33.65 27.96 -5.51
CA LYS A 216 -34.48 26.81 -5.08
C LYS A 216 -33.68 25.68 -4.43
N GLY A 217 -32.38 25.82 -4.39
CA GLY A 217 -31.46 24.81 -3.89
C GLY A 217 -30.67 25.24 -2.66
N VAL A 218 -29.49 24.71 -2.51
CA VAL A 218 -28.61 24.95 -1.36
C VAL A 218 -27.16 25.15 -1.81
N ARG A 219 -26.45 25.99 -1.07
CA ARG A 219 -24.99 26.05 -1.05
C ARG A 219 -24.49 25.51 0.27
N VAL A 220 -23.56 24.59 0.23
CA VAL A 220 -22.83 24.13 1.40
C VAL A 220 -21.41 24.65 1.29
N THR A 221 -21.00 25.45 2.27
CA THR A 221 -19.61 25.90 2.41
C THR A 221 -18.95 25.01 3.43
N VAL A 222 -17.77 24.49 3.11
CA VAL A 222 -16.98 23.63 4.01
C VAL A 222 -15.59 24.20 4.13
N GLU A 223 -15.03 24.11 5.32
CA GLU A 223 -13.70 24.61 5.64
C GLU A 223 -12.93 23.58 6.47
N ILE A 224 -11.65 23.40 6.12
CA ILE A 224 -10.70 22.61 6.88
C ILE A 224 -9.77 23.58 7.61
N THR A 225 -9.65 23.43 8.92
CA THR A 225 -8.83 24.30 9.77
C THR A 225 -7.82 23.49 10.57
N ASP A 226 -6.69 24.11 10.89
CA ASP A 226 -5.79 23.63 11.94
C ASP A 226 -6.44 23.91 13.31
N PRO A 227 -6.70 22.89 14.13
CA PRO A 227 -7.37 23.06 15.42
C PRO A 227 -6.52 23.80 16.46
N HIS A 228 -5.20 23.89 16.28
CA HIS A 228 -4.28 24.52 17.22
C HIS A 228 -4.11 26.02 16.95
N SER A 229 -3.97 26.38 15.68
CA SER A 229 -3.81 27.79 15.27
C SER A 229 -5.14 28.47 14.92
N GLY A 230 -6.17 27.68 14.56
CA GLY A 230 -7.41 28.17 14.01
C GLY A 230 -7.28 28.64 12.55
N GLU A 231 -6.12 28.45 11.93
CA GLU A 231 -5.86 28.82 10.55
C GLU A 231 -6.71 28.02 9.59
N SER A 232 -7.30 28.70 8.58
CA SER A 232 -8.01 28.05 7.49
C SER A 232 -7.01 27.49 6.49
N LEU A 233 -7.02 26.16 6.33
CA LEU A 233 -6.13 25.46 5.40
C LEU A 233 -6.78 25.32 4.01
N TRP A 234 -8.11 25.26 3.97
CA TRP A 234 -8.88 25.16 2.73
C TRP A 234 -10.35 25.49 2.99
N GLY A 235 -11.02 26.06 1.95
CA GLY A 235 -12.45 26.26 1.93
C GLY A 235 -13.02 26.01 0.55
N GLY A 236 -14.19 25.35 0.50
CA GLY A 236 -14.88 25.01 -0.74
C GLY A 236 -16.39 25.22 -0.66
N ASN A 237 -17.01 25.47 -1.82
CA ASN A 237 -18.45 25.62 -1.96
C ASN A 237 -19.01 24.47 -2.82
N PHE A 238 -20.11 23.89 -2.36
CA PHE A 238 -20.83 22.81 -3.03
C PHE A 238 -22.24 23.28 -3.31
N ASP A 239 -22.51 23.63 -4.56
CA ASP A 239 -23.78 24.20 -4.99
C ASP A 239 -24.72 23.14 -5.56
N ARG A 240 -26.00 23.20 -5.16
CA ARG A 240 -27.08 22.39 -5.72
C ARG A 240 -28.27 23.29 -6.03
N PRO A 241 -28.33 23.92 -7.22
CA PRO A 241 -29.30 25.00 -7.54
C PRO A 241 -30.74 24.52 -7.71
N GLN A 242 -30.97 23.22 -7.96
CA GLN A 242 -32.31 22.67 -8.24
C GLN A 242 -32.97 21.98 -7.03
N GLY A 243 -32.40 22.12 -5.83
CA GLY A 243 -32.85 21.42 -4.62
C GLY A 243 -32.32 19.99 -4.52
N LEU A 244 -32.55 19.42 -3.36
CA LEU A 244 -32.04 18.08 -3.00
C LEU A 244 -33.20 17.09 -2.90
N GLY A 245 -33.33 16.20 -3.92
CA GLY A 245 -34.00 14.94 -3.69
C GLY A 245 -33.02 13.98 -2.96
N PRO A 246 -33.49 12.81 -2.47
CA PRO A 246 -32.62 11.87 -1.73
C PRO A 246 -31.32 11.52 -2.47
N ALA A 247 -31.37 11.22 -3.75
CA ALA A 247 -30.19 10.95 -4.56
C ALA A 247 -29.22 12.14 -4.67
N GLY A 248 -29.75 13.38 -4.74
CA GLY A 248 -28.94 14.60 -4.79
C GLY A 248 -28.26 14.92 -3.45
N GLU A 249 -28.85 14.49 -2.33
CA GLU A 249 -28.25 14.59 -1.01
C GLU A 249 -27.07 13.61 -0.86
N ASP A 250 -27.23 12.36 -1.28
CA ASP A 250 -26.15 11.36 -1.30
C ASP A 250 -24.97 11.79 -2.19
N GLU A 251 -25.28 12.35 -3.38
CA GLU A 251 -24.25 12.90 -4.28
C GLU A 251 -23.50 14.09 -3.64
N LEU A 252 -24.23 14.96 -2.92
CA LEU A 252 -23.63 16.10 -2.23
C LEU A 252 -22.71 15.64 -1.10
N VAL A 253 -23.16 14.71 -0.26
CA VAL A 253 -22.38 14.12 0.83
C VAL A 253 -21.11 13.46 0.29
N SER A 254 -21.24 12.66 -0.78
CA SER A 254 -20.10 11.99 -1.41
C SER A 254 -19.10 12.99 -2.01
N ALA A 255 -19.57 14.05 -2.65
CA ALA A 255 -18.70 15.10 -3.19
C ALA A 255 -17.94 15.85 -2.07
N ILE A 256 -18.63 16.19 -0.98
CA ILE A 256 -18.01 16.86 0.18
C ILE A 256 -16.99 15.93 0.83
N ALA A 257 -17.37 14.69 1.15
CA ALA A 257 -16.50 13.75 1.84
C ALA A 257 -15.26 13.38 1.01
N GLY A 258 -15.44 13.14 -0.29
CA GLY A 258 -14.32 12.81 -1.18
C GLY A 258 -13.33 13.97 -1.34
N GLU A 259 -13.80 15.22 -1.43
CA GLU A 259 -12.92 16.39 -1.50
C GLU A 259 -12.15 16.57 -0.18
N ILE A 260 -12.83 16.45 0.97
CA ILE A 260 -12.21 16.55 2.29
C ILE A 260 -11.15 15.45 2.48
N ASP A 261 -11.48 14.19 2.20
CA ASP A 261 -10.56 13.05 2.33
C ASP A 261 -9.27 13.31 1.55
N ASN A 262 -9.39 13.68 0.28
CA ASN A 262 -8.24 13.94 -0.58
C ASN A 262 -7.39 15.13 -0.07
N ARG A 263 -8.01 16.23 0.38
CA ARG A 263 -7.30 17.40 0.92
C ARG A 263 -6.56 17.07 2.22
N LEU A 264 -7.20 16.33 3.12
CA LEU A 264 -6.60 15.91 4.38
C LEU A 264 -5.36 15.04 4.16
N LEU A 265 -5.42 14.09 3.22
CA LEU A 265 -4.27 13.26 2.86
C LEU A 265 -3.12 14.10 2.28
N GLY A 266 -3.42 15.09 1.46
CA GLY A 266 -2.43 16.03 0.91
C GLY A 266 -1.73 16.87 2.00
N PHE A 267 -2.50 17.43 2.92
CA PHE A 267 -1.95 18.20 4.06
C PHE A 267 -1.11 17.32 4.97
N ALA A 268 -1.61 16.12 5.29
CA ALA A 268 -0.87 15.16 6.11
C ALA A 268 0.45 14.75 5.46
N LYS A 269 0.45 14.46 4.17
CA LYS A 269 1.67 14.12 3.43
C LYS A 269 2.69 15.25 3.46
N THR A 270 2.23 16.49 3.28
CA THR A 270 3.09 17.69 3.38
C THR A 270 3.71 17.85 4.78
N ALA A 271 2.93 17.59 5.83
CA ALA A 271 3.42 17.64 7.21
C ALA A 271 4.42 16.51 7.51
N ILE A 272 4.14 15.29 7.03
CA ILE A 272 4.99 14.10 7.20
C ILE A 272 6.37 14.29 6.56
N LYS A 273 6.47 14.95 5.40
CA LYS A 273 7.75 15.25 4.73
C LYS A 273 8.74 16.03 5.60
N ARG A 274 8.26 16.77 6.58
CA ARG A 274 9.09 17.54 7.51
C ARG A 274 9.62 16.73 8.69
N LYS A 275 9.11 15.49 8.88
CA LYS A 275 9.54 14.61 9.98
C LYS A 275 10.81 13.84 9.61
N PRO A 276 11.71 13.60 10.58
CA PRO A 276 12.81 12.67 10.39
C PRO A 276 12.26 11.26 10.08
N PRO A 277 12.80 10.53 9.08
CA PRO A 277 12.32 9.19 8.72
C PRO A 277 12.30 8.18 9.87
N LEU A 278 13.21 8.31 10.85
CA LEU A 278 13.30 7.43 12.02
C LEU A 278 12.15 7.61 13.02
N GLU A 279 11.48 8.76 13.00
CA GLU A 279 10.35 9.09 13.88
C GLU A 279 8.99 8.80 13.25
N MET A 280 8.97 8.40 11.97
CA MET A 280 7.74 8.11 11.25
C MET A 280 7.16 6.76 11.65
N ARG A 281 5.83 6.73 11.82
CA ARG A 281 5.03 5.54 12.06
C ARG A 281 4.73 4.80 10.76
N PRO A 282 4.30 3.51 10.79
CA PRO A 282 4.00 2.74 9.58
C PRO A 282 3.02 3.43 8.62
N TRP A 283 1.94 4.03 9.14
CA TRP A 283 0.98 4.74 8.30
C TRP A 283 1.56 6.01 7.65
N GLU A 284 2.42 6.75 8.35
CA GLU A 284 3.09 7.95 7.82
C GLU A 284 4.05 7.60 6.69
N LEU A 285 4.83 6.54 6.88
CA LEU A 285 5.73 6.00 5.84
C LEU A 285 4.94 5.51 4.61
N THR A 286 3.82 4.85 4.83
CA THR A 286 2.97 4.37 3.74
C THR A 286 2.32 5.54 2.99
N LEU A 287 1.77 6.54 3.70
CA LEU A 287 1.21 7.73 3.07
C LEU A 287 2.27 8.54 2.33
N LEU A 288 3.49 8.64 2.87
CA LEU A 288 4.63 9.28 2.18
C LEU A 288 4.87 8.63 0.80
N ALA A 289 4.76 7.31 0.73
CA ALA A 289 4.97 6.53 -0.49
C ALA A 289 3.74 6.47 -1.41
N THR A 290 2.55 6.79 -0.90
CA THR A 290 1.31 6.75 -1.68
C THR A 290 1.16 8.02 -2.51
N TRP A 291 0.74 7.85 -3.77
CA TRP A 291 0.33 9.00 -4.57
C TRP A 291 -1.00 9.55 -4.06
N VAL A 292 -1.06 10.86 -3.90
CA VAL A 292 -2.27 11.60 -3.50
C VAL A 292 -2.56 12.63 -4.60
N PRO A 293 -3.76 12.66 -5.17
CA PRO A 293 -4.14 13.67 -6.16
C PRO A 293 -3.87 15.10 -5.67
N GLY A 294 -3.30 15.93 -6.54
CA GLY A 294 -2.93 17.31 -6.20
C GLY A 294 -1.65 17.45 -5.36
N SER A 295 -0.98 16.36 -5.01
CA SER A 295 0.38 16.46 -4.45
C SER A 295 1.40 16.62 -5.58
N ASP A 296 2.40 17.51 -5.37
CA ASP A 296 3.46 17.82 -6.34
C ASP A 296 4.41 16.66 -6.66
N GLU A 297 4.16 15.49 -6.12
CA GLU A 297 5.02 14.34 -6.30
C GLU A 297 4.39 13.30 -7.21
N VAL A 298 5.01 13.15 -8.35
CA VAL A 298 5.08 11.88 -9.06
C VAL A 298 5.53 10.79 -8.08
N PHE A 299 4.94 9.60 -8.17
CA PHE A 299 5.47 8.37 -7.52
C PHE A 299 6.97 8.47 -7.35
N LEU A 300 7.48 8.23 -6.15
CA LEU A 300 8.89 8.35 -5.75
C LEU A 300 9.81 8.06 -6.96
N ARG A 301 10.60 9.06 -7.31
CA ARG A 301 11.43 9.02 -8.53
C ARG A 301 12.24 7.72 -8.54
N PRO A 302 12.11 6.85 -9.57
CA PRO A 302 12.76 5.53 -9.60
C PRO A 302 14.28 5.57 -9.70
N HIS A 303 14.89 6.76 -9.57
CA HIS A 303 16.33 6.97 -9.70
C HIS A 303 17.08 6.89 -8.38
N THR A 304 16.39 6.86 -7.25
CA THR A 304 17.04 6.64 -5.94
C THR A 304 17.20 5.13 -5.72
N ALA A 305 18.37 4.74 -5.26
CA ALA A 305 18.79 3.35 -5.11
C ALA A 305 17.82 2.45 -4.30
N ASP A 306 16.87 3.06 -3.59
CA ASP A 306 15.81 2.36 -2.88
C ASP A 306 14.51 3.21 -2.85
N ALA A 307 13.81 3.25 -3.97
CA ALA A 307 12.55 4.00 -4.06
C ALA A 307 11.40 3.38 -3.24
N THR A 308 11.58 2.15 -2.74
CA THR A 308 10.60 1.44 -1.89
C THR A 308 10.95 1.50 -0.40
N TRP A 309 11.94 2.32 -0.01
CA TRP A 309 12.39 2.41 1.38
C TRP A 309 11.27 2.73 2.38
N PRO A 310 10.27 3.59 2.09
CA PRO A 310 9.27 3.89 3.10
C PRO A 310 8.39 2.67 3.41
N GLN A 311 7.94 1.95 2.37
CA GLN A 311 7.15 0.74 2.54
C GLN A 311 7.94 -0.34 3.28
N ARG A 312 9.21 -0.56 2.89
CA ARG A 312 10.09 -1.53 3.56
C ARG A 312 10.35 -1.15 5.01
N ARG A 313 10.51 0.15 5.29
CA ARG A 313 10.66 0.63 6.67
C ARG A 313 9.37 0.44 7.47
N ALA A 314 8.21 0.71 6.89
CA ALA A 314 6.91 0.46 7.52
C ALA A 314 6.76 -1.02 7.89
N LEU A 315 7.12 -1.94 6.97
CA LEU A 315 7.09 -3.39 7.21
C LEU A 315 8.15 -3.87 8.20
N ALA A 316 9.27 -3.16 8.32
CA ALA A 316 10.26 -3.45 9.37
C ALA A 316 9.77 -3.05 10.77
N LEU A 317 8.88 -2.06 10.87
CA LEU A 317 8.23 -1.63 12.11
C LEU A 317 7.01 -2.51 12.45
N ASP A 318 6.21 -2.84 11.45
CA ASP A 318 5.07 -3.75 11.56
C ASP A 318 5.00 -4.68 10.34
N PRO A 319 5.47 -5.94 10.46
CA PRO A 319 5.45 -6.92 9.38
C PRO A 319 4.05 -7.33 8.89
N ASN A 320 3.00 -7.01 9.64
CA ASN A 320 1.61 -7.32 9.28
C ASN A 320 0.82 -6.09 8.83
N TYR A 321 1.49 -4.96 8.59
CA TYR A 321 0.82 -3.73 8.17
C TYR A 321 0.36 -3.82 6.71
N ALA A 322 -0.89 -4.22 6.51
CA ALA A 322 -1.48 -4.48 5.21
C ALA A 322 -1.36 -3.32 4.20
N PRO A 323 -1.57 -2.03 4.58
CA PRO A 323 -1.41 -0.92 3.65
C PRO A 323 0.00 -0.80 3.08
N ALA A 324 1.05 -1.10 3.87
CA ALA A 324 2.43 -1.07 3.38
C ALA A 324 2.70 -2.23 2.39
N HIS A 325 2.13 -3.42 2.63
CA HIS A 325 2.20 -4.52 1.67
C HIS A 325 1.52 -4.14 0.35
N ALA A 326 0.32 -3.56 0.38
CA ALA A 326 -0.40 -3.15 -0.84
C ALA A 326 0.36 -2.06 -1.61
N SER A 327 0.85 -1.03 -0.91
CA SER A 327 1.66 0.04 -1.50
C SER A 327 2.98 -0.46 -2.08
N LEU A 328 3.65 -1.42 -1.42
CA LEU A 328 4.89 -2.03 -1.93
C LEU A 328 4.63 -2.86 -3.19
N ALA A 329 3.54 -3.64 -3.22
CA ALA A 329 3.15 -4.39 -4.41
C ALA A 329 2.91 -3.48 -5.62
N GLN A 330 2.18 -2.38 -5.41
CA GLN A 330 1.93 -1.36 -6.43
C GLN A 330 3.24 -0.71 -6.92
N ALA A 331 4.11 -0.29 -5.99
CA ALA A 331 5.38 0.35 -6.30
C ALA A 331 6.32 -0.57 -7.08
N LEU A 332 6.47 -1.83 -6.67
CA LEU A 332 7.30 -2.81 -7.36
C LEU A 332 6.79 -3.10 -8.78
N ALA A 333 5.47 -3.24 -8.97
CA ALA A 333 4.87 -3.41 -10.28
C ALA A 333 5.16 -2.20 -11.18
N TYR A 334 5.03 -0.99 -10.63
CA TYR A 334 5.30 0.25 -11.34
C TYR A 334 6.79 0.35 -11.74
N TYR A 335 7.73 0.09 -10.83
CA TYR A 335 9.17 0.13 -11.13
C TYR A 335 9.61 -0.96 -12.12
N ALA A 336 9.02 -2.15 -12.04
CA ALA A 336 9.26 -3.21 -13.01
C ALA A 336 8.96 -2.77 -14.45
N MET A 337 7.99 -1.87 -14.62
CA MET A 337 7.61 -1.34 -15.92
C MET A 337 8.59 -0.27 -16.44
N PHE A 338 8.96 0.67 -15.58
CA PHE A 338 9.58 1.93 -15.97
C PHE A 338 11.09 1.98 -15.75
N THR A 339 11.66 1.13 -14.89
CA THR A 339 13.08 1.20 -14.56
C THR A 339 13.93 0.41 -15.55
N ARG A 340 14.83 1.09 -16.25
CA ARG A 340 15.77 0.45 -17.17
C ARG A 340 16.75 -0.43 -16.40
N GLY A 341 16.89 -1.70 -16.83
CA GLY A 341 17.82 -2.65 -16.19
C GLY A 341 17.29 -3.23 -14.85
N ALA A 342 16.04 -2.95 -14.48
CA ALA A 342 15.41 -3.56 -13.30
C ALA A 342 15.33 -5.08 -13.43
N PRO A 343 15.47 -5.83 -12.33
CA PRO A 343 15.24 -7.27 -12.29
C PRO A 343 13.72 -7.56 -12.31
N VAL A 344 13.12 -7.39 -13.49
CA VAL A 344 11.65 -7.35 -13.69
C VAL A 344 10.95 -8.56 -13.10
N GLU A 345 11.45 -9.77 -13.36
CA GLU A 345 10.82 -11.00 -12.88
C GLU A 345 10.87 -11.12 -11.35
N GLN A 346 11.98 -10.73 -10.74
CA GLN A 346 12.10 -10.71 -9.28
C GLN A 346 11.14 -9.68 -8.67
N MET A 347 11.07 -8.46 -9.25
CA MET A 347 10.16 -7.42 -8.76
C MET A 347 8.68 -7.84 -8.91
N ARG A 348 8.32 -8.50 -10.00
CA ARG A 348 6.97 -9.04 -10.20
C ARG A 348 6.62 -10.13 -9.20
N HIS A 349 7.56 -11.03 -8.92
CA HIS A 349 7.36 -12.09 -7.93
C HIS A 349 7.17 -11.52 -6.52
N GLU A 350 8.01 -10.59 -6.12
CA GLU A 350 7.91 -9.88 -4.84
C GLU A 350 6.59 -9.09 -4.75
N ALA A 351 6.22 -8.35 -5.79
CA ALA A 351 4.95 -7.62 -5.86
C ALA A 351 3.75 -8.56 -5.67
N ALA A 352 3.74 -9.71 -6.35
CA ALA A 352 2.68 -10.70 -6.21
C ALA A 352 2.61 -11.30 -4.80
N HIS A 353 3.75 -11.51 -4.12
CA HIS A 353 3.79 -11.94 -2.74
C HIS A 353 3.13 -10.92 -1.81
N HIS A 354 3.54 -9.66 -1.90
CA HIS A 354 2.99 -8.57 -1.08
C HIS A 354 1.51 -8.31 -1.37
N ALA A 355 1.07 -8.40 -2.62
CA ALA A 355 -0.34 -8.27 -2.98
C ALA A 355 -1.21 -9.35 -2.31
N ARG A 356 -0.73 -10.61 -2.26
CA ARG A 356 -1.44 -11.69 -1.57
C ARG A 356 -1.53 -11.45 -0.06
N LEU A 357 -0.44 -11.02 0.56
CA LEU A 357 -0.41 -10.70 2.00
C LEU A 357 -1.37 -9.56 2.32
N ALA A 358 -1.32 -8.45 1.59
CA ALA A 358 -2.22 -7.32 1.80
C ALA A 358 -3.69 -7.73 1.74
N LYS A 359 -4.05 -8.51 0.71
CA LYS A 359 -5.43 -9.01 0.53
C LYS A 359 -5.88 -9.94 1.66
N ALA A 360 -4.97 -10.74 2.21
CA ALA A 360 -5.27 -11.66 3.30
C ALA A 360 -5.39 -10.92 4.65
N LEU A 361 -4.51 -9.94 4.91
CA LEU A 361 -4.47 -9.20 6.17
C LEU A 361 -5.63 -8.21 6.32
N ALA A 362 -6.02 -7.52 5.24
CA ALA A 362 -7.06 -6.50 5.28
C ALA A 362 -8.00 -6.57 4.06
N PRO A 363 -8.85 -7.62 3.98
CA PRO A 363 -9.69 -7.87 2.81
C PRO A 363 -10.81 -6.86 2.58
N TYR A 364 -11.11 -6.02 3.55
CA TYR A 364 -12.19 -5.01 3.51
C TYR A 364 -11.70 -3.58 3.75
N ASP A 365 -10.39 -3.34 3.76
CA ASP A 365 -9.84 -2.01 3.88
C ASP A 365 -9.87 -1.32 2.50
N ALA A 366 -10.51 -0.14 2.41
CA ALA A 366 -10.70 0.57 1.15
C ALA A 366 -9.37 1.00 0.53
N GLY A 367 -8.41 1.48 1.33
CA GLY A 367 -7.09 1.90 0.87
C GLY A 367 -6.27 0.72 0.34
N VAL A 368 -6.30 -0.43 1.04
CA VAL A 368 -5.65 -1.67 0.59
C VAL A 368 -6.27 -2.16 -0.72
N LEU A 369 -7.60 -2.21 -0.81
CA LEU A 369 -8.30 -2.63 -2.02
C LEU A 369 -8.00 -1.71 -3.20
N TYR A 370 -7.92 -0.39 -2.96
CA TYR A 370 -7.57 0.59 -3.98
C TYR A 370 -6.13 0.43 -4.47
N ALA A 371 -5.16 0.29 -3.57
CA ALA A 371 -3.77 0.01 -3.95
C ALA A 371 -3.62 -1.31 -4.72
N LEU A 372 -4.38 -2.35 -4.35
CA LEU A 372 -4.43 -3.61 -5.09
C LEU A 372 -5.08 -3.46 -6.46
N SER A 373 -6.10 -2.60 -6.65
CA SER A 373 -6.66 -2.34 -7.98
C SER A 373 -5.60 -1.76 -8.92
N SER A 374 -4.82 -0.80 -8.43
CA SER A 374 -3.69 -0.23 -9.16
C SER A 374 -2.61 -1.27 -9.46
N TYR A 375 -2.26 -2.14 -8.50
CA TYR A 375 -1.35 -3.26 -8.72
C TYR A 375 -1.83 -4.17 -9.85
N TYR A 376 -3.09 -4.64 -9.80
CA TYR A 376 -3.64 -5.54 -10.83
C TYR A 376 -3.68 -4.88 -12.21
N ARG A 377 -4.01 -3.59 -12.28
CA ARG A 377 -3.93 -2.81 -13.51
C ARG A 377 -2.50 -2.78 -14.07
N LEU A 378 -1.49 -2.56 -13.23
CA LEU A 378 -0.09 -2.50 -13.61
C LEU A 378 0.47 -3.85 -14.10
N VAL A 379 -0.03 -4.97 -13.59
CA VAL A 379 0.37 -6.31 -14.07
C VAL A 379 -0.51 -6.84 -15.21
N GLY A 380 -1.50 -6.05 -15.64
CA GLY A 380 -2.35 -6.39 -16.79
C GLY A 380 -3.54 -7.30 -16.47
N ASP A 381 -3.85 -7.50 -15.20
CA ASP A 381 -5.04 -8.24 -14.75
C ASP A 381 -6.24 -7.30 -14.60
N ARG A 382 -6.83 -6.92 -15.73
CA ARG A 382 -7.97 -5.99 -15.77
C ARG A 382 -9.18 -6.49 -14.98
N PRO A 383 -9.63 -7.76 -15.11
CA PRO A 383 -10.76 -8.25 -14.33
C PRO A 383 -10.52 -8.15 -12.82
N ALA A 384 -9.31 -8.44 -12.35
CA ALA A 384 -8.97 -8.29 -10.95
C ALA A 384 -8.94 -6.81 -10.51
N ALA A 385 -8.45 -5.90 -11.36
CA ALA A 385 -8.46 -4.47 -11.09
C ALA A 385 -9.89 -3.93 -10.94
N GLU A 386 -10.80 -4.26 -11.89
CA GLU A 386 -12.22 -3.93 -11.82
C GLU A 386 -12.87 -4.48 -10.55
N ALA A 387 -12.64 -5.77 -10.25
CA ALA A 387 -13.20 -6.39 -9.06
C ALA A 387 -12.75 -5.71 -7.77
N MET A 388 -11.50 -5.23 -7.69
CA MET A 388 -11.03 -4.47 -6.53
C MET A 388 -11.70 -3.11 -6.45
N LEU A 389 -11.87 -2.37 -7.55
CA LEU A 389 -12.55 -1.08 -7.57
C LEU A 389 -14.03 -1.20 -7.16
N HIS A 390 -14.74 -2.21 -7.63
CA HIS A 390 -16.10 -2.49 -7.15
C HIS A 390 -16.15 -2.77 -5.65
N ARG A 391 -15.15 -3.48 -5.11
CA ARG A 391 -15.06 -3.73 -3.67
C ARG A 391 -14.73 -2.45 -2.89
N VAL A 392 -13.86 -1.57 -3.42
CA VAL A 392 -13.63 -0.24 -2.84
C VAL A 392 -14.96 0.50 -2.70
N LEU A 393 -15.72 0.61 -3.78
CA LEU A 393 -16.99 1.33 -3.78
C LEU A 393 -18.08 0.67 -2.93
N ALA A 394 -18.01 -0.64 -2.70
CA ALA A 394 -18.90 -1.34 -1.76
C ALA A 394 -18.58 -1.00 -0.30
N VAL A 395 -17.31 -0.76 0.05
CA VAL A 395 -16.86 -0.41 1.41
C VAL A 395 -16.92 1.10 1.64
N GLN A 396 -16.46 1.87 0.66
CA GLN A 396 -16.38 3.33 0.67
C GLN A 396 -17.02 3.88 -0.62
N PRO A 397 -18.35 4.06 -0.68
CA PRO A 397 -19.05 4.57 -1.86
C PRO A 397 -18.60 5.97 -2.29
N ASP A 398 -18.13 6.74 -1.34
CA ASP A 398 -17.61 8.11 -1.45
C ASP A 398 -16.09 8.18 -1.68
N HIS A 399 -15.44 7.06 -2.05
CA HIS A 399 -14.01 7.05 -2.36
C HIS A 399 -13.69 8.01 -3.52
N PRO A 400 -12.76 8.99 -3.32
CA PRO A 400 -12.63 10.12 -4.24
C PRO A 400 -12.18 9.71 -5.66
N VAL A 401 -11.32 8.73 -5.80
CA VAL A 401 -10.69 8.37 -7.08
C VAL A 401 -11.31 7.12 -7.72
N ALA A 402 -11.79 6.15 -6.93
CA ALA A 402 -12.22 4.86 -7.45
C ALA A 402 -13.32 4.93 -8.53
N PRO A 403 -14.32 5.85 -8.50
CA PRO A 403 -15.29 5.97 -9.58
C PRO A 403 -14.62 6.38 -10.90
N ILE A 404 -13.66 7.29 -10.86
CA ILE A 404 -12.91 7.78 -12.03
C ILE A 404 -12.06 6.65 -12.62
N ASP A 405 -11.33 5.92 -11.77
CA ASP A 405 -10.51 4.77 -12.16
C ASP A 405 -11.36 3.64 -12.75
N LEU A 406 -12.56 3.41 -12.23
CA LEU A 406 -13.46 2.38 -12.76
C LEU A 406 -13.90 2.70 -14.19
N ILE A 407 -14.31 3.95 -14.46
CA ILE A 407 -14.64 4.40 -15.82
C ILE A 407 -13.44 4.24 -16.75
N PHE A 408 -12.25 4.59 -16.28
CA PHE A 408 -11.01 4.46 -17.03
C PHE A 408 -10.68 3.00 -17.35
N VAL A 409 -10.69 2.11 -16.37
CA VAL A 409 -10.38 0.69 -16.54
C VAL A 409 -11.39 0.02 -17.47
N ASP A 410 -12.68 0.38 -17.40
CA ASP A 410 -13.74 -0.12 -18.29
C ASP A 410 -13.58 0.39 -19.73
N GLY A 411 -13.15 1.64 -19.89
CA GLY A 411 -13.07 2.32 -21.18
C GLY A 411 -11.79 2.13 -21.96
N LEU A 412 -10.65 1.95 -21.27
CA LEU A 412 -9.35 1.95 -21.94
C LEU A 412 -9.20 0.74 -22.87
N CYS A 413 -8.91 1.01 -24.15
CA CYS A 413 -8.76 0.01 -25.21
C CYS A 413 -9.95 -0.96 -25.32
N SER A 414 -11.14 -0.47 -25.07
CA SER A 414 -12.37 -1.24 -24.97
C SER A 414 -13.40 -0.74 -25.98
N VAL A 415 -14.33 -1.61 -26.37
CA VAL A 415 -15.53 -1.22 -27.13
C VAL A 415 -16.39 -0.17 -26.41
N ARG A 416 -16.22 -0.02 -25.11
CA ARG A 416 -16.87 1.02 -24.27
C ARG A 416 -16.13 2.34 -24.24
N GLY A 417 -15.01 2.49 -24.96
CA GLY A 417 -14.17 3.68 -24.93
C GLY A 417 -14.93 4.98 -25.18
N ALA A 418 -15.89 5.01 -26.14
CA ALA A 418 -16.70 6.20 -26.40
C ALA A 418 -17.61 6.59 -25.22
N ALA A 419 -18.24 5.61 -24.56
CA ALA A 419 -19.05 5.85 -23.38
C ALA A 419 -18.20 6.32 -22.20
N ALA A 420 -17.03 5.73 -22.01
CA ALA A 420 -16.07 6.10 -20.98
C ALA A 420 -15.52 7.52 -21.19
N ALA A 421 -15.17 7.89 -22.42
CA ALA A 421 -14.73 9.25 -22.75
C ALA A 421 -15.83 10.28 -22.43
N THR A 422 -17.08 9.98 -22.79
CA THR A 422 -18.23 10.85 -22.45
C THR A 422 -18.40 10.99 -20.93
N ALA A 423 -18.30 9.88 -20.18
CA ALA A 423 -18.44 9.88 -18.73
C ALA A 423 -17.29 10.65 -18.04
N LEU A 424 -16.04 10.44 -18.47
CA LEU A 424 -14.87 11.18 -17.96
C LEU A 424 -14.97 12.67 -18.29
N GLY A 425 -15.39 13.04 -19.52
CA GLY A 425 -15.62 14.42 -19.89
C GLY A 425 -16.65 15.10 -18.98
N LYS A 426 -17.78 14.44 -18.71
CA LYS A 426 -18.79 14.92 -17.77
C LYS A 426 -18.22 15.06 -16.35
N THR A 427 -17.40 14.12 -15.90
CA THR A 427 -16.73 14.22 -14.60
C THR A 427 -15.81 15.44 -14.55
N VAL A 428 -15.02 15.69 -15.60
CA VAL A 428 -14.16 16.89 -15.69
C VAL A 428 -14.99 18.18 -15.60
N ASP A 429 -16.14 18.24 -16.24
CA ASP A 429 -17.02 19.43 -16.22
C ASP A 429 -17.67 19.66 -14.86
N GLN A 430 -17.88 18.60 -14.07
CA GLN A 430 -18.46 18.67 -12.72
C GLN A 430 -17.43 19.07 -11.65
N LEU A 431 -16.13 18.82 -11.90
CA LEU A 431 -15.06 19.17 -10.97
C LEU A 431 -14.67 20.66 -11.13
N SER A 432 -14.51 21.35 -10.01
CA SER A 432 -14.01 22.73 -10.02
C SER A 432 -12.59 22.81 -10.60
N PRO A 433 -12.18 23.97 -11.14
CA PRO A 433 -10.84 24.12 -11.73
C PRO A 433 -9.68 23.78 -10.78
N ASP A 434 -9.87 24.01 -9.50
CA ASP A 434 -8.90 23.77 -8.42
C ASP A 434 -9.05 22.40 -7.74
N ASN A 435 -10.02 21.60 -8.19
CA ASN A 435 -10.23 20.25 -7.64
C ASN A 435 -9.05 19.34 -8.00
N PRO A 436 -8.38 18.70 -7.02
CA PRO A 436 -7.20 17.86 -7.24
C PRO A 436 -7.47 16.59 -8.06
N LEU A 437 -8.74 16.19 -8.23
CA LEU A 437 -9.13 15.06 -9.09
C LEU A 437 -9.27 15.46 -10.56
N ARG A 438 -9.36 16.75 -10.87
CA ARG A 438 -9.54 17.23 -12.24
C ARG A 438 -8.40 16.80 -13.17
N PRO A 439 -7.09 16.94 -12.82
CA PRO A 439 -6.01 16.43 -13.65
C PRO A 439 -6.02 14.92 -13.80
N VAL A 440 -6.50 14.16 -12.80
CA VAL A 440 -6.67 12.70 -12.89
C VAL A 440 -7.71 12.34 -13.96
N ALA A 441 -8.90 12.93 -13.87
CA ALA A 441 -9.97 12.69 -14.83
C ALA A 441 -9.57 13.10 -16.26
N LEU A 442 -8.86 14.22 -16.42
CA LEU A 442 -8.30 14.68 -17.69
C LEU A 442 -7.25 13.71 -18.25
N SER A 443 -6.35 13.21 -17.42
CA SER A 443 -5.34 12.23 -17.84
C SER A 443 -5.98 10.93 -18.31
N HIS A 444 -6.97 10.43 -17.58
CA HIS A 444 -7.71 9.22 -17.96
C HIS A 444 -8.54 9.42 -19.24
N LEU A 445 -9.16 10.60 -19.39
CA LEU A 445 -9.83 10.97 -20.64
C LEU A 445 -8.85 10.94 -21.81
N ALA A 446 -7.68 11.55 -21.65
CA ALA A 446 -6.65 11.59 -22.69
C ALA A 446 -6.21 10.18 -23.12
N ASP A 447 -5.99 9.26 -22.16
CA ASP A 447 -5.59 7.90 -22.44
C ASP A 447 -6.69 7.11 -23.19
N VAL A 448 -7.94 7.29 -22.79
CA VAL A 448 -9.09 6.66 -23.47
C VAL A 448 -9.23 7.20 -24.90
N GLU A 449 -9.09 8.52 -25.11
CA GLU A 449 -9.17 9.13 -26.44
C GLU A 449 -7.98 8.71 -27.31
N LEU A 450 -6.77 8.59 -26.76
CA LEU A 450 -5.62 8.06 -27.48
C LEU A 450 -5.88 6.61 -27.95
N GLY A 451 -6.47 5.78 -27.10
CA GLY A 451 -6.91 4.43 -27.43
C GLY A 451 -7.89 4.38 -28.57
N ARG A 452 -8.84 5.32 -28.62
CA ARG A 452 -9.83 5.45 -29.69
C ARG A 452 -9.26 6.00 -31.01
N GLY A 453 -8.07 6.57 -30.99
CA GLY A 453 -7.47 7.27 -32.13
C GLY A 453 -7.95 8.70 -32.31
N GLU A 454 -8.62 9.26 -31.31
CA GLU A 454 -9.08 10.65 -31.29
C GLU A 454 -7.93 11.57 -30.81
N PHE A 455 -6.87 11.63 -31.60
CA PHE A 455 -5.59 12.23 -31.21
C PHE A 455 -5.69 13.71 -30.85
N ALA A 456 -6.62 14.45 -31.46
CA ALA A 456 -6.83 15.86 -31.14
C ALA A 456 -7.46 16.02 -29.73
N ALA A 457 -8.47 15.22 -29.40
CA ALA A 457 -9.11 15.22 -28.10
C ALA A 457 -8.14 14.70 -27.01
N ALA A 458 -7.35 13.66 -27.33
CA ALA A 458 -6.32 13.14 -26.45
C ALA A 458 -5.28 14.21 -26.11
N ALA A 459 -4.79 14.95 -27.10
CA ALA A 459 -3.81 16.02 -26.87
C ALA A 459 -4.39 17.20 -26.07
N ASP A 460 -5.65 17.61 -26.32
CA ASP A 460 -6.31 18.65 -25.52
C ASP A 460 -6.45 18.26 -24.05
N ALA A 461 -7.01 17.08 -23.80
CA ALA A 461 -7.20 16.60 -22.44
C ALA A 461 -5.85 16.41 -21.71
N ALA A 462 -4.85 15.82 -22.37
CA ALA A 462 -3.51 15.64 -21.81
C ALA A 462 -2.81 16.97 -21.52
N ALA A 463 -2.91 17.96 -22.42
CA ALA A 463 -2.32 19.29 -22.21
C ALA A 463 -2.96 19.98 -21.00
N ARG A 464 -4.28 19.98 -20.89
CA ARG A 464 -5.02 20.56 -19.76
C ARG A 464 -4.65 19.88 -18.44
N SER A 465 -4.46 18.56 -18.44
CA SER A 465 -3.97 17.84 -17.25
C SER A 465 -2.54 18.25 -16.90
N HIS A 466 -1.66 18.34 -17.90
CA HIS A 466 -0.25 18.68 -17.75
C HIS A 466 -0.04 20.13 -17.28
N ASP A 467 -0.88 21.06 -17.72
CA ASP A 467 -0.85 22.47 -17.30
C ASP A 467 -1.24 22.65 -15.81
N ILE A 468 -2.11 21.78 -15.28
CA ILE A 468 -2.52 21.82 -13.86
C ILE A 468 -1.44 21.20 -12.98
N VAL A 469 -0.96 20.03 -13.37
CA VAL A 469 0.07 19.28 -12.65
C VAL A 469 1.02 18.66 -13.67
N HIS A 470 2.28 19.04 -13.64
CA HIS A 470 3.31 18.41 -14.48
C HIS A 470 3.49 16.96 -14.06
N GLN A 471 2.67 16.08 -14.62
CA GLN A 471 2.75 14.63 -14.38
C GLN A 471 3.40 13.95 -15.58
N THR A 472 4.34 13.05 -15.32
CA THR A 472 4.97 12.20 -16.35
C THR A 472 3.93 11.51 -17.21
N TRP A 473 2.83 11.09 -16.61
CA TRP A 473 1.77 10.36 -17.28
C TRP A 473 1.04 11.17 -18.35
N SER A 474 0.55 12.35 -18.01
CA SER A 474 -0.09 13.26 -18.96
C SER A 474 0.90 13.72 -20.05
N GLY A 475 2.18 13.95 -19.69
CA GLY A 475 3.23 14.27 -20.64
C GLY A 475 3.48 13.16 -21.68
N MET A 476 3.43 11.89 -21.24
CA MET A 476 3.56 10.73 -22.14
C MET A 476 2.45 10.68 -23.18
N THR A 477 1.22 10.77 -22.74
CA THR A 477 0.03 10.74 -23.62
C THR A 477 -0.01 11.94 -24.54
N LEU A 478 0.34 13.14 -24.03
CA LEU A 478 0.43 14.36 -24.84
C LEU A 478 1.48 14.22 -25.97
N ALA A 479 2.69 13.75 -25.63
CA ALA A 479 3.75 13.57 -26.63
C ALA A 479 3.34 12.55 -27.72
N ALA A 480 2.71 11.43 -27.32
CA ALA A 480 2.24 10.43 -28.27
C ALA A 480 1.13 10.97 -29.19
N ALA A 481 0.15 11.68 -28.62
CA ALA A 481 -0.95 12.27 -29.38
C ALA A 481 -0.47 13.36 -30.36
N LEU A 482 0.50 14.19 -29.95
CA LEU A 482 1.12 15.20 -30.81
C LEU A 482 1.91 14.57 -31.98
N ALA A 483 2.63 13.48 -31.72
CA ALA A 483 3.34 12.74 -32.75
C ALA A 483 2.37 12.18 -33.82
N GLU A 484 1.20 11.67 -33.39
CA GLU A 484 0.18 11.18 -34.33
C GLU A 484 -0.43 12.29 -35.17
N GLN A 485 -0.51 13.52 -34.67
CA GLN A 485 -0.95 14.70 -35.42
C GLN A 485 0.12 15.28 -36.35
N GLY A 486 1.34 14.70 -36.41
CA GLY A 486 2.47 15.23 -37.19
C GLY A 486 3.11 16.48 -36.58
N ARG A 487 2.79 16.81 -35.33
CA ARG A 487 3.39 17.92 -34.59
C ARG A 487 4.71 17.50 -33.93
N ASP A 488 5.63 17.03 -34.76
CA ASP A 488 6.85 16.35 -34.33
C ASP A 488 7.78 17.20 -33.46
N ALA A 489 7.82 18.50 -33.65
CA ALA A 489 8.62 19.42 -32.83
C ALA A 489 8.08 19.51 -31.41
N ASP A 490 6.75 19.67 -31.28
CA ASP A 490 6.07 19.71 -29.99
C ASP A 490 6.18 18.35 -29.29
N ALA A 491 5.96 17.26 -30.01
CA ALA A 491 6.08 15.90 -29.48
C ALA A 491 7.47 15.65 -28.87
N ARG A 492 8.56 16.04 -29.57
CA ARG A 492 9.92 15.94 -29.05
C ARG A 492 10.16 16.81 -27.82
N ARG A 493 9.62 18.04 -27.80
CA ARG A 493 9.77 18.95 -26.66
C ARG A 493 9.11 18.34 -25.41
N ILE A 494 7.84 17.94 -25.49
CA ILE A 494 7.10 17.32 -24.36
C ILE A 494 7.77 16.00 -23.94
N SER A 495 8.21 15.17 -24.89
CA SER A 495 8.93 13.95 -24.59
C SER A 495 10.22 14.22 -23.81
N HIS A 496 10.98 15.26 -24.19
CA HIS A 496 12.18 15.67 -23.48
C HIS A 496 11.88 16.13 -22.04
N GLU A 497 10.89 16.99 -21.86
CA GLU A 497 10.42 17.46 -20.56
C GLU A 497 10.02 16.28 -19.65
N THR A 498 9.23 15.33 -20.18
CA THR A 498 8.83 14.10 -19.48
C THR A 498 10.04 13.25 -19.06
N LYS A 499 11.07 13.17 -19.91
CA LYS A 499 12.29 12.40 -19.60
C LYS A 499 13.22 13.10 -18.63
N VAL A 500 13.18 14.42 -18.50
CA VAL A 500 13.89 15.13 -17.43
C VAL A 500 13.34 14.70 -16.06
N GLU A 501 12.02 14.54 -15.96
CA GLU A 501 11.38 14.01 -14.75
C GLU A 501 11.61 12.50 -14.58
N TRP A 502 11.74 11.79 -15.71
CA TRP A 502 11.91 10.33 -15.74
C TRP A 502 13.06 9.88 -16.68
N PRO A 503 14.33 10.02 -16.28
CA PRO A 503 15.49 9.75 -17.13
C PRO A 503 15.61 8.30 -17.64
N GLY A 504 14.94 7.35 -16.99
CA GLY A 504 14.92 5.93 -17.40
C GLY A 504 13.87 5.57 -18.45
N LEU A 505 13.03 6.51 -18.88
CA LEU A 505 11.92 6.26 -19.80
C LEU A 505 12.44 5.98 -21.23
N ASP A 506 12.01 4.84 -21.76
CA ASP A 506 12.29 4.37 -23.12
C ASP A 506 10.96 4.04 -23.81
N TRP A 507 10.58 4.84 -24.81
CA TRP A 507 9.30 4.73 -25.51
C TRP A 507 9.11 3.39 -26.22
N THR A 508 10.18 2.83 -26.79
CA THR A 508 10.12 1.55 -27.49
C THR A 508 9.86 0.41 -26.53
N ARG A 509 10.57 0.42 -25.40
CA ARG A 509 10.34 -0.54 -24.32
C ARG A 509 8.96 -0.34 -23.71
N PHE A 510 8.55 0.90 -23.47
CA PHE A 510 7.21 1.24 -22.97
C PHE A 510 6.13 0.64 -23.86
N ALA A 511 6.21 0.85 -25.18
CA ALA A 511 5.29 0.29 -26.15
C ALA A 511 5.26 -1.24 -26.15
N ALA A 512 6.41 -1.89 -25.91
CA ALA A 512 6.52 -3.34 -25.93
C ALA A 512 6.05 -4.01 -24.64
N THR A 513 6.26 -3.38 -23.49
CA THR A 513 6.04 -4.00 -22.16
C THR A 513 4.78 -3.54 -21.47
N MET A 514 4.42 -2.26 -21.65
CA MET A 514 3.27 -1.65 -20.98
C MET A 514 1.96 -1.87 -21.72
N MET A 515 1.96 -1.68 -23.02
CA MET A 515 0.74 -1.71 -23.81
C MET A 515 0.02 -3.06 -23.76
N PRO A 516 0.74 -4.22 -23.78
CA PRO A 516 0.09 -5.50 -23.58
C PRO A 516 -0.61 -5.62 -22.23
N ALA A 517 0.00 -5.10 -21.17
CA ALA A 517 -0.59 -5.10 -19.84
C ALA A 517 -1.77 -4.14 -19.71
N TRP A 518 -1.73 -2.99 -20.40
CA TRP A 518 -2.77 -1.96 -20.31
C TRP A 518 -4.00 -2.27 -21.12
N CYS A 519 -3.81 -2.64 -22.37
CA CYS A 519 -4.89 -2.82 -23.33
C CYS A 519 -5.35 -4.28 -23.50
N LEU A 520 -4.71 -5.25 -22.87
CA LEU A 520 -5.08 -6.68 -22.78
C LEU A 520 -5.63 -7.29 -24.09
N GLY A 521 -4.94 -7.02 -25.22
CA GLY A 521 -5.33 -7.59 -26.52
C GLY A 521 -6.55 -6.95 -27.18
N GLY A 522 -7.04 -5.83 -26.68
CA GLY A 522 -8.10 -5.05 -27.32
C GLY A 522 -7.68 -4.51 -28.69
N PRO A 523 -8.65 -4.18 -29.58
CA PRO A 523 -8.37 -3.73 -30.95
C PRO A 523 -7.51 -2.45 -31.00
N ASP A 524 -7.55 -1.64 -29.97
CA ASP A 524 -6.84 -0.37 -29.86
C ASP A 524 -5.42 -0.51 -29.35
N GLN A 525 -5.03 -1.67 -28.78
CA GLN A 525 -3.69 -1.91 -28.27
C GLN A 525 -2.60 -1.66 -29.29
N ALA A 526 -2.79 -2.19 -30.51
CA ALA A 526 -1.82 -2.07 -31.58
C ALA A 526 -1.61 -0.60 -31.99
N ARG A 527 -2.70 0.19 -31.99
CA ARG A 527 -2.69 1.63 -32.29
C ARG A 527 -1.90 2.40 -31.24
N VAL A 528 -2.23 2.24 -29.97
CA VAL A 528 -1.54 2.93 -28.87
C VAL A 528 -0.07 2.56 -28.83
N ALA A 529 0.26 1.27 -28.99
CA ALA A 529 1.66 0.84 -29.08
C ALA A 529 2.39 1.43 -30.29
N ALA A 530 1.70 1.62 -31.43
CA ALA A 530 2.26 2.26 -32.61
C ALA A 530 2.57 3.74 -32.35
N SER A 531 1.70 4.47 -31.65
CA SER A 531 1.91 5.89 -31.30
C SER A 531 3.17 6.07 -30.43
N PHE A 532 3.40 5.22 -29.44
CA PHE A 532 4.63 5.28 -28.63
C PHE A 532 5.88 4.82 -29.39
N ARG A 533 5.78 3.84 -30.31
CA ARG A 533 6.91 3.49 -31.21
C ARG A 533 7.28 4.63 -32.14
N LYS A 534 6.29 5.31 -32.70
CA LYS A 534 6.48 6.51 -33.54
C LYS A 534 7.20 7.61 -32.76
N LEU A 535 6.78 7.88 -31.52
CA LEU A 535 7.46 8.84 -30.65
C LEU A 535 8.93 8.43 -30.40
N GLY A 536 9.21 7.17 -30.13
CA GLY A 536 10.57 6.67 -29.98
C GLY A 536 11.41 6.79 -31.25
N ALA A 537 10.82 6.60 -32.43
CA ALA A 537 11.50 6.79 -33.73
C ALA A 537 11.82 8.27 -34.01
N LEU A 538 10.93 9.20 -33.65
CA LEU A 538 11.14 10.64 -33.73
C LEU A 538 12.36 11.11 -32.91
N GLU A 539 12.55 10.56 -31.71
CA GLU A 539 13.69 10.89 -30.84
C GLU A 539 15.01 10.37 -31.34
N THR A 540 15.03 9.18 -31.92
CA THR A 540 16.25 8.55 -32.42
C THR A 540 16.66 9.03 -33.82
N GLY A 541 15.89 9.93 -34.44
CA GLY A 541 16.13 10.40 -35.82
C GLY A 541 15.89 9.33 -36.89
N ARG A 542 15.23 8.21 -36.52
CA ARG A 542 14.93 7.07 -37.45
C ARG A 542 13.54 7.19 -38.09
N ALA A 543 12.81 8.27 -37.81
CA ALA A 543 11.54 8.55 -38.46
C ALA A 543 11.83 9.15 -39.84
N ARG A 544 11.82 8.33 -40.91
CA ARG A 544 11.62 8.70 -42.30
C ARG A 544 10.49 7.86 -42.89
#